data_47dc2016d50f140b04929563ceaf2ffe
#
_entry.id   47dc2016d50f140b04929563ceaf2ffe
#
_cell.length_a   1.000
_cell.length_b   1.000
_cell.length_c   1.000
_cell.angle_alpha   90.00
_cell.angle_beta   90.00
_cell.angle_gamma   90.00
#
_symmetry.space_group_name_H-M   'P 1'
#
loop_
_entity.id
_entity.type
_entity.pdbx_description
1 polymer ?
#
loop_
_entity_poly.entity_id
_entity_poly.type
_entity_poly.pdbx_seq_one_letter_code
_entity_poly.pdbx_strand_id
1 'polypeptide(L)'
;MPQDDTFKRLIVYKALMLVLIIIWGGSVQMSNVDNSDSNNLTDLGGVFFFTFSVVYFIVCYQLYSFKPVGKRLFMPLVLLFIILGFLSEIVNPMAVSKNLFYLFIFYIVSPLFFVVQGTVGAMLYFSDVRQRFDNE
;
A
#
# COMPACT_ATOMS: atom_id res chain seq x y z
N MET A 1 -18.79 -15.79 -9.96
CA MET A 1 -19.72 -14.64 -10.06
C MET A 1 -18.97 -13.44 -10.63
N PRO A 2 -19.57 -12.55 -11.42
CA PRO A 2 -18.87 -11.42 -12.02
C PRO A 2 -18.24 -10.49 -10.96
N GLN A 3 -18.80 -10.42 -9.75
CA GLN A 3 -18.25 -9.65 -8.64
C GLN A 3 -16.96 -10.24 -8.08
N ASP A 4 -16.81 -11.55 -8.03
CA ASP A 4 -15.60 -12.22 -7.56
C ASP A 4 -14.40 -11.92 -8.48
N ASP A 5 -14.63 -11.92 -9.80
CA ASP A 5 -13.59 -11.58 -10.78
C ASP A 5 -13.18 -10.10 -10.70
N THR A 6 -14.16 -9.24 -10.51
CA THR A 6 -13.89 -7.80 -10.31
C THR A 6 -13.08 -7.57 -9.03
N PHE A 7 -13.44 -8.24 -7.93
CA PHE A 7 -12.72 -8.17 -6.67
C PHE A 7 -11.26 -8.64 -6.83
N LYS A 8 -11.04 -9.79 -7.45
CA LYS A 8 -9.69 -10.32 -7.70
C LYS A 8 -8.85 -9.37 -8.55
N ARG A 9 -9.41 -8.77 -9.60
CA ARG A 9 -8.73 -7.77 -10.43
C ARG A 9 -8.34 -6.54 -9.61
N LEU A 10 -9.21 -6.05 -8.74
CA LEU A 10 -8.90 -4.92 -7.85
C LEU A 10 -7.75 -5.24 -6.89
N ILE A 11 -7.68 -6.47 -6.36
CA ILE A 11 -6.55 -6.90 -5.53
C ILE A 11 -5.24 -6.92 -6.32
N VAL A 12 -5.25 -7.39 -7.56
CA VAL A 12 -4.07 -7.36 -8.43
C VAL A 12 -3.63 -5.93 -8.72
N TYR A 13 -4.55 -5.03 -9.09
CA TYR A 13 -4.22 -3.62 -9.34
C TYR A 13 -3.64 -2.93 -8.11
N LYS A 14 -4.22 -3.18 -6.94
CA LYS A 14 -3.73 -2.69 -5.66
C LYS A 14 -2.30 -3.17 -5.38
N ALA A 15 -2.00 -4.43 -5.62
CA ALA A 15 -0.65 -4.98 -5.45
C ALA A 15 0.35 -4.35 -6.43
N LEU A 16 -0.02 -4.18 -7.71
CA LEU A 16 0.81 -3.52 -8.71
C LEU A 16 1.10 -2.05 -8.36
N MET A 17 0.10 -1.30 -7.88
CA MET A 17 0.29 0.08 -7.43
C MET A 17 1.26 0.16 -6.26
N LEU A 18 1.19 -0.78 -5.31
CA LEU A 18 2.15 -0.82 -4.22
C LEU A 18 3.58 -1.08 -4.72
N VAL A 19 3.77 -1.98 -5.70
CA VAL A 19 5.09 -2.22 -6.32
C VAL A 19 5.65 -0.92 -6.91
N LEU A 20 4.82 -0.14 -7.61
CA LEU A 20 5.24 1.16 -8.16
C LEU A 20 5.67 2.13 -7.05
N ILE A 21 4.94 2.19 -5.95
CA ILE A 21 5.27 3.03 -4.78
C ILE A 21 6.58 2.58 -4.14
N ILE A 22 6.82 1.26 -4.03
CA ILE A 22 8.07 0.71 -3.48
C ILE A 22 9.27 1.06 -4.37
N ILE A 23 9.14 0.88 -5.68
CA ILE A 23 10.21 1.22 -6.65
C ILE A 23 10.54 2.70 -6.54
N TRP A 24 9.52 3.55 -6.45
CA TRP A 24 9.71 4.98 -6.27
C TRP A 24 10.40 5.32 -4.94
N GLY A 25 9.92 4.77 -3.81
CA GLY A 25 10.53 5.00 -2.50
C GLY A 25 11.99 4.56 -2.45
N GLY A 26 12.32 3.41 -3.05
CA GLY A 26 13.71 2.93 -3.17
C GLY A 26 14.58 3.85 -4.02
N SER A 27 14.07 4.40 -5.12
CA SER A 27 14.83 5.31 -5.99
C SER A 27 15.12 6.65 -5.30
N VAL A 28 14.20 7.16 -4.49
CA VAL A 28 14.39 8.39 -3.70
C VAL A 28 15.44 8.18 -2.60
N GLN A 29 15.43 7.04 -1.92
CA GLN A 29 16.44 6.73 -0.90
C GLN A 29 17.83 6.63 -1.50
N MET A 30 18.00 5.96 -2.65
CA MET A 30 19.31 5.86 -3.32
C MET A 30 19.89 7.22 -3.73
N SER A 31 19.04 8.16 -4.16
CA SER A 31 19.50 9.50 -4.55
C SER A 31 19.93 10.38 -3.37
N ASN A 32 19.49 10.07 -2.15
CA ASN A 32 19.83 10.82 -0.94
C ASN A 32 21.06 10.27 -0.20
N VAL A 33 21.50 9.05 -0.51
CA VAL A 33 22.70 8.44 0.13
C VAL A 33 23.99 9.18 -0.20
N ASP A 34 24.06 9.86 -1.34
CA ASP A 34 25.25 10.63 -1.74
C ASP A 34 25.48 11.92 -0.93
N ASN A 35 24.55 12.34 -0.08
CA ASN A 35 24.56 13.67 0.54
C ASN A 35 24.44 13.72 2.08
N SER A 36 24.40 12.61 2.80
CA SER A 36 24.27 12.68 4.25
C SER A 36 24.98 11.54 4.98
N ASP A 37 25.66 11.89 6.06
CA ASP A 37 26.07 10.96 7.09
C ASP A 37 24.88 10.07 7.49
N SER A 38 25.05 8.76 7.34
CA SER A 38 24.04 7.73 7.57
C SER A 38 23.47 7.84 8.99
N ASN A 39 22.34 8.51 9.11
CA ASN A 39 21.60 8.51 10.36
C ASN A 39 20.85 7.16 10.47
N ASN A 40 21.10 6.44 11.57
CA ASN A 40 20.47 5.14 11.90
C ASN A 40 18.93 5.15 11.79
N LEU A 41 18.30 6.32 11.79
CA LEU A 41 16.85 6.50 11.64
C LEU A 41 16.35 6.21 10.21
N THR A 42 17.16 6.51 9.19
CA THR A 42 16.80 6.26 7.78
C THR A 42 16.82 4.76 7.48
N ASP A 43 17.76 4.02 8.05
CA ASP A 43 17.87 2.57 7.92
C ASP A 43 16.70 1.86 8.60
N LEU A 44 16.30 2.34 9.79
CA LEU A 44 15.16 1.79 10.53
C LEU A 44 13.86 1.99 9.76
N GLY A 45 13.66 3.17 9.15
CA GLY A 45 12.50 3.46 8.31
C GLY A 45 12.42 2.57 7.08
N GLY A 46 13.54 2.29 6.44
CA GLY A 46 13.63 1.38 5.29
C GLY A 46 13.25 -0.06 5.64
N VAL A 47 13.80 -0.59 6.75
CA VAL A 47 13.46 -1.93 7.25
C VAL A 47 11.97 -2.04 7.59
N PHE A 48 11.43 -1.01 8.26
CA PHE A 48 10.02 -0.98 8.62
C PHE A 48 9.11 -0.95 7.40
N PHE A 49 9.42 -0.12 6.41
CA PHE A 49 8.68 -0.03 5.15
C PHE A 49 8.73 -1.34 4.37
N PHE A 50 9.88 -1.99 4.31
CA PHE A 50 10.04 -3.29 3.65
C PHE A 50 9.20 -4.37 4.35
N THR A 51 9.28 -4.47 5.68
CA THR A 51 8.51 -5.42 6.49
C THR A 51 7.01 -5.20 6.30
N PHE A 52 6.57 -3.94 6.33
CA PHE A 52 5.18 -3.56 6.07
C PHE A 52 4.73 -4.00 4.68
N SER A 53 5.56 -3.79 3.66
CA SER A 53 5.24 -4.19 2.28
C SER A 53 5.06 -5.70 2.13
N VAL A 54 5.92 -6.49 2.79
CA VAL A 54 5.80 -7.96 2.81
C VAL A 54 4.47 -8.39 3.45
N VAL A 55 4.13 -7.84 4.61
CA VAL A 55 2.85 -8.12 5.29
C VAL A 55 1.67 -7.73 4.41
N TYR A 56 1.76 -6.58 3.73
CA TYR A 56 0.73 -6.11 2.83
C TYR A 56 0.49 -7.07 1.65
N PHE A 57 1.56 -7.61 1.04
CA PHE A 57 1.44 -8.61 -0.02
C PHE A 57 0.83 -9.92 0.47
N ILE A 58 1.18 -10.36 1.69
CA ILE A 58 0.57 -11.54 2.32
C ILE A 58 -0.94 -11.32 2.48
N VAL A 59 -1.37 -10.14 2.95
CA VAL A 59 -2.79 -9.81 3.08
C VAL A 59 -3.48 -9.75 1.72
N CYS A 60 -2.85 -9.19 0.69
CA CYS A 60 -3.39 -9.21 -0.68
C CYS A 60 -3.60 -10.64 -1.18
N TYR A 61 -2.64 -11.54 -0.94
CA TYR A 61 -2.77 -12.95 -1.30
C TYR A 61 -3.90 -13.65 -0.53
N GLN A 62 -4.05 -13.37 0.77
CA GLN A 62 -5.14 -13.91 1.59
C GLN A 62 -6.51 -13.43 1.10
N LEU A 63 -6.62 -12.15 0.71
CA LEU A 63 -7.84 -11.58 0.13
C LEU A 63 -8.15 -12.19 -1.24
N TYR A 64 -7.14 -12.36 -2.09
CA TYR A 64 -7.30 -13.00 -3.39
C TYR A 64 -7.81 -14.43 -3.28
N SER A 65 -7.38 -15.14 -2.24
CA SER A 65 -7.77 -16.52 -1.92
C SER A 65 -9.04 -16.61 -1.07
N PHE A 66 -9.74 -15.48 -0.83
CA PHE A 66 -10.96 -15.39 0.00
C PHE A 66 -10.81 -15.89 1.44
N LYS A 67 -9.60 -15.87 2.02
CA LYS A 67 -9.39 -16.32 3.39
C LYS A 67 -9.85 -15.29 4.42
N PRO A 68 -10.53 -15.72 5.52
CA PRO A 68 -11.09 -14.82 6.54
C PRO A 68 -10.02 -13.99 7.25
N VAL A 69 -8.78 -14.50 7.35
CA VAL A 69 -7.64 -13.77 7.92
C VAL A 69 -7.35 -12.48 7.13
N GLY A 70 -7.42 -12.54 5.79
CA GLY A 70 -7.23 -11.36 4.93
C GLY A 70 -8.25 -10.27 5.23
N LYS A 71 -9.52 -10.62 5.40
CA LYS A 71 -10.61 -9.70 5.76
C LYS A 71 -10.37 -9.04 7.12
N ARG A 72 -9.95 -9.81 8.13
CA ARG A 72 -9.67 -9.30 9.48
C ARG A 72 -8.48 -8.36 9.53
N LEU A 73 -7.43 -8.65 8.77
CA LEU A 73 -6.20 -7.84 8.74
C LEU A 73 -6.28 -6.62 7.82
N PHE A 74 -7.28 -6.56 6.93
CA PHE A 74 -7.40 -5.49 5.95
C PHE A 74 -7.53 -4.10 6.59
N MET A 75 -8.49 -3.91 7.50
CA MET A 75 -8.70 -2.61 8.14
C MET A 75 -7.53 -2.13 9.00
N PRO A 76 -6.95 -2.94 9.91
CA PRO A 76 -5.77 -2.55 10.65
C PRO A 76 -4.60 -2.16 9.74
N LEU A 77 -4.43 -2.86 8.62
CA LEU A 77 -3.35 -2.59 7.68
C LEU A 77 -3.57 -1.26 6.93
N VAL A 78 -4.80 -0.95 6.52
CA VAL A 78 -5.14 0.33 5.88
C VAL A 78 -4.92 1.48 6.85
N LEU A 79 -5.35 1.35 8.10
CA LEU A 79 -5.13 2.37 9.13
C LEU A 79 -3.64 2.58 9.39
N LEU A 80 -2.87 1.50 9.50
CA LEU A 80 -1.43 1.58 9.68
C LEU A 80 -0.75 2.28 8.49
N PHE A 81 -1.18 2.00 7.26
CA PHE A 81 -0.67 2.66 6.07
C PHE A 81 -0.93 4.17 6.08
N ILE A 82 -2.13 4.59 6.49
CA ILE A 82 -2.49 6.01 6.61
C ILE A 82 -1.61 6.69 7.69
N ILE A 83 -1.50 6.07 8.86
CA ILE A 83 -0.69 6.61 9.97
C ILE A 83 0.77 6.75 9.55
N LEU A 84 1.34 5.74 8.89
CA LEU A 84 2.72 5.79 8.40
C LEU A 84 2.92 6.88 7.34
N GLY A 85 1.95 7.08 6.45
CA GLY A 85 1.95 8.17 5.48
C GLY A 85 2.03 9.53 6.16
N PHE A 86 1.19 9.78 7.16
CA PHE A 86 1.23 11.03 7.93
C PHE A 86 2.53 11.21 8.72
N LEU A 87 3.04 10.15 9.36
CA LEU A 87 4.30 10.21 10.11
C LEU A 87 5.48 10.50 9.18
N SER A 88 5.52 9.93 8.00
CA SER A 88 6.59 10.17 7.02
C SER A 88 6.64 11.63 6.57
N GLU A 89 5.49 12.28 6.39
CA GLU A 89 5.39 13.71 6.04
C GLU A 89 5.87 14.63 7.19
N ILE A 90 5.62 14.23 8.45
CA ILE A 90 6.05 15.00 9.62
C ILE A 90 7.57 14.88 9.81
N VAL A 91 8.14 13.68 9.64
CA VAL A 91 9.56 13.41 9.89
C VAL A 91 10.44 13.89 8.73
N ASN A 92 9.98 13.75 7.51
CA ASN A 92 10.65 14.21 6.30
C ASN A 92 9.66 14.98 5.42
N PRO A 93 9.42 16.28 5.70
CA PRO A 93 8.64 17.11 4.78
C PRO A 93 9.33 17.05 3.42
N MET A 94 8.67 16.45 2.45
CA MET A 94 9.25 16.18 1.13
C MET A 94 9.70 17.49 0.49
N ALA A 95 10.99 17.65 0.30
CA ALA A 95 11.52 18.60 -0.68
C ALA A 95 10.88 18.22 -2.03
N VAL A 96 10.03 19.09 -2.55
CA VAL A 96 9.29 18.86 -3.79
C VAL A 96 10.32 18.61 -4.90
N SER A 97 10.63 17.36 -5.15
CA SER A 97 11.46 16.97 -6.26
C SER A 97 10.70 17.34 -7.54
N LYS A 98 11.30 18.16 -8.39
CA LYS A 98 10.74 18.56 -9.70
C LYS A 98 10.75 17.40 -10.71
N ASN A 99 11.01 16.18 -10.26
CA ASN A 99 11.02 14.99 -11.12
C ASN A 99 9.58 14.66 -11.56
N LEU A 100 9.36 14.57 -12.85
CA LEU A 100 8.06 14.24 -13.45
C LEU A 100 7.49 12.91 -12.92
N PHE A 101 8.36 11.93 -12.68
CA PHE A 101 7.98 10.63 -12.14
C PHE A 101 7.45 10.74 -10.70
N TYR A 102 8.05 11.59 -9.87
CA TYR A 102 7.56 11.89 -8.51
C TYR A 102 6.15 12.49 -8.55
N LEU A 103 5.94 13.50 -9.40
CA LEU A 103 4.64 14.14 -9.54
C LEU A 103 3.57 13.16 -10.00
N PHE A 104 3.91 12.26 -10.94
CA PHE A 104 3.00 11.21 -11.39
C PHE A 104 2.59 10.26 -10.26
N ILE A 105 3.55 9.75 -9.47
CA ILE A 105 3.27 8.85 -8.35
C ILE A 105 2.42 9.56 -7.29
N PHE A 106 2.79 10.79 -6.93
CA PHE A 106 2.12 11.53 -5.86
C PHE A 106 0.71 11.97 -6.22
N TYR A 107 0.52 12.54 -7.42
CA TYR A 107 -0.77 13.12 -7.81
C TYR A 107 -1.72 12.13 -8.49
N ILE A 108 -1.24 11.05 -9.06
CA ILE A 108 -2.05 10.07 -9.79
C ILE A 108 -2.11 8.74 -9.08
N VAL A 109 -0.96 8.11 -8.83
CA VAL A 109 -0.92 6.75 -8.28
C VAL A 109 -1.42 6.71 -6.84
N SER A 110 -1.02 7.64 -5.98
CA SER A 110 -1.43 7.64 -4.58
C SER A 110 -2.93 7.85 -4.38
N PRO A 111 -3.60 8.86 -4.98
CA PRO A 111 -5.06 8.98 -4.89
C PRO A 111 -5.80 7.77 -5.46
N LEU A 112 -5.34 7.24 -6.59
CA LEU A 112 -5.94 6.08 -7.22
C LEU A 112 -5.81 4.83 -6.32
N PHE A 113 -4.68 4.67 -5.65
CA PHE A 113 -4.46 3.61 -4.67
C PHE A 113 -5.48 3.68 -3.52
N PHE A 114 -5.77 4.88 -2.99
CA PHE A 114 -6.78 5.05 -1.95
C PHE A 114 -8.20 4.75 -2.44
N VAL A 115 -8.53 5.13 -3.68
CA VAL A 115 -9.82 4.78 -4.30
C VAL A 115 -9.97 3.27 -4.41
N VAL A 116 -8.96 2.57 -4.90
CA VAL A 116 -8.95 1.10 -5.00
C VAL A 116 -9.06 0.45 -3.61
N GLN A 117 -8.35 0.98 -2.60
CA GLN A 117 -8.46 0.52 -1.21
C GLN A 117 -9.88 0.67 -0.67
N GLY A 118 -10.51 1.83 -0.87
CA GLY A 118 -11.89 2.09 -0.46
C GLY A 118 -12.88 1.15 -1.15
N THR A 119 -12.71 0.92 -2.45
CA THR A 119 -13.55 0.01 -3.23
C THR A 119 -13.42 -1.44 -2.75
N VAL A 120 -12.20 -1.91 -2.50
CA VAL A 120 -11.94 -3.24 -1.93
C VAL A 120 -12.59 -3.35 -0.54
N GLY A 121 -12.45 -2.33 0.30
CA GLY A 121 -13.11 -2.28 1.62
C GLY A 121 -14.63 -2.34 1.49
N ALA A 122 -15.21 -1.56 0.59
CA ALA A 122 -16.66 -1.59 0.36
C ALA A 122 -17.13 -2.99 -0.11
N MET A 123 -16.41 -3.64 -0.99
CA MET A 123 -16.74 -5.00 -1.43
C MET A 123 -16.62 -6.03 -0.31
N LEU A 124 -15.62 -5.90 0.57
CA LEU A 124 -15.42 -6.82 1.70
C LEU A 124 -16.52 -6.76 2.76
N TYR A 125 -17.12 -5.58 2.97
CA TYR A 125 -18.04 -5.37 4.08
C TYR A 125 -19.49 -5.19 3.65
N PHE A 126 -19.76 -4.73 2.41
CA PHE A 126 -21.10 -4.34 1.97
C PHE A 126 -21.60 -5.08 0.74
N SER A 127 -20.79 -5.93 0.07
CA SER A 127 -21.22 -6.68 -1.10
C SER A 127 -21.35 -8.17 -0.83
N ASP A 128 -21.89 -8.91 -1.80
CA ASP A 128 -22.05 -10.38 -1.76
C ASP A 128 -20.71 -11.13 -1.67
N VAL A 129 -19.61 -10.47 -2.04
CA VAL A 129 -18.23 -10.99 -1.84
C VAL A 129 -17.95 -11.31 -0.37
N ARG A 130 -18.58 -10.58 0.56
CA ARG A 130 -18.48 -10.83 2.01
C ARG A 130 -18.82 -12.27 2.37
N GLN A 131 -19.85 -12.85 1.73
CA GLN A 131 -20.32 -14.20 2.04
C GLN A 131 -19.27 -15.28 1.76
N ARG A 132 -18.34 -15.01 0.82
CA ARG A 132 -17.22 -15.92 0.52
C ARG A 132 -16.23 -16.06 1.67
N PHE A 133 -16.06 -15.00 2.46
CA PHE A 133 -15.17 -14.99 3.62
C PHE A 133 -15.82 -15.54 4.89
N ASP A 134 -17.13 -15.62 4.94
CA ASP A 134 -17.89 -16.02 6.13
C ASP A 134 -18.23 -17.53 6.10
N ASN A 135 -18.02 -18.21 4.96
CA ASN A 135 -18.36 -19.64 4.76
C ASN A 135 -17.19 -20.62 4.97
N GLU A 136 -16.02 -20.15 5.41
CA GLU A 136 -14.88 -20.95 5.86
C GLU A 136 -14.60 -20.67 7.37
#